data_2c695df244854e40ae1a1caeb8948469
#
_entry.id   2c695df244854e40ae1a1caeb8948469
#
_cell.length_a   1.000
_cell.length_b   1.000
_cell.length_c   1.000
_cell.angle_alpha   90.00
_cell.angle_beta   90.00
_cell.angle_gamma   90.00
#
_symmetry.space_group_name_H-M   'P 1'
#
loop_
_entity.id
_entity.type
_entity.pdbx_description
1 polymer ?
#
loop_
_entity_poly.entity_id
_entity_poly.type
_entity_poly.pdbx_seq_one_letter_code
_entity_poly.pdbx_strand_id
1 'polypeptide(L)'
;MYKRQILYSDTLHYDTESKVATILGPSVIVSDSGTIHTSRGWYDTVNNTSLLLDQSQVESGEKILIGDSIFYNRDTGMGEVYGNMSLIDTAQHVTLQGEYGYYNEQTGYAFATDSARFLEYSQGDTLFLHADTLQMVTVDSVYREIKAYYGVRFYRIDMQGVCDSMQFNTRDSVLYMYTEPVLWNEQYQLYGDTIAIYMNDSTIEYAHVIQFAFAAQHVDSSYYNQL
;
A
#
# COMPACT_ATOMS: atom_id res chain seq x y z
N MET A 1 -19.19 -25.90 -9.86
CA MET A 1 -18.38 -25.56 -11.04
C MET A 1 -16.95 -25.91 -10.67
N TYR A 2 -16.28 -26.84 -11.34
CA TYR A 2 -14.87 -27.19 -11.04
C TYR A 2 -14.00 -26.01 -11.47
N LYS A 3 -13.40 -25.29 -10.52
CA LYS A 3 -12.39 -24.26 -10.81
C LYS A 3 -11.16 -25.00 -11.38
N ARG A 4 -10.91 -24.87 -12.65
CA ARG A 4 -9.77 -25.53 -13.31
C ARG A 4 -8.49 -24.79 -12.95
N GLN A 5 -7.55 -25.51 -12.37
CA GLN A 5 -6.20 -25.00 -12.12
C GLN A 5 -5.21 -25.81 -12.97
N ILE A 6 -4.22 -25.12 -13.49
CA ILE A 6 -3.14 -25.75 -14.25
C ILE A 6 -1.84 -25.27 -13.63
N LEU A 7 -1.02 -26.23 -13.19
CA LEU A 7 0.33 -25.97 -12.68
C LEU A 7 1.32 -26.41 -13.75
N TYR A 8 2.12 -25.46 -14.21
CA TYR A 8 3.28 -25.70 -15.06
C TYR A 8 4.53 -25.57 -14.20
N SER A 9 5.44 -26.53 -14.29
CA SER A 9 6.66 -26.56 -13.46
C SER A 9 7.77 -27.30 -14.19
N ASP A 10 9.00 -26.82 -14.02
CA ASP A 10 10.18 -27.58 -14.45
C ASP A 10 10.36 -28.82 -13.60
N THR A 11 10.18 -28.68 -12.29
CA THR A 11 10.33 -29.79 -11.33
C THR A 11 9.37 -29.59 -10.17
N LEU A 12 8.53 -30.60 -9.94
CA LEU A 12 7.64 -30.65 -8.79
C LEU A 12 7.50 -32.08 -8.26
N HIS A 13 7.17 -32.19 -6.99
CA HIS A 13 6.75 -33.43 -6.37
C HIS A 13 5.28 -33.28 -5.93
N TYR A 14 4.41 -34.18 -6.38
CA TYR A 14 3.01 -34.19 -5.99
C TYR A 14 2.70 -35.42 -5.11
N ASP A 15 2.28 -35.16 -3.89
CA ASP A 15 1.80 -36.23 -2.99
C ASP A 15 0.31 -36.46 -3.24
N THR A 16 -0.01 -37.67 -3.65
CA THR A 16 -1.38 -38.06 -4.00
C THR A 16 -2.26 -38.38 -2.77
N GLU A 17 -1.69 -38.51 -1.58
CA GLU A 17 -2.45 -38.67 -0.33
C GLU A 17 -2.80 -37.32 0.26
N SER A 18 -1.82 -36.45 0.52
CA SER A 18 -2.01 -35.12 1.07
C SER A 18 -2.54 -34.11 0.07
N LYS A 19 -2.46 -34.39 -1.24
CA LYS A 19 -2.83 -33.48 -2.34
C LYS A 19 -2.00 -32.19 -2.39
N VAL A 20 -0.77 -32.26 -1.88
CA VAL A 20 0.15 -31.13 -1.87
C VAL A 20 1.18 -31.27 -3.00
N ALA A 21 1.35 -30.19 -3.74
CA ALA A 21 2.43 -30.04 -4.73
C ALA A 21 3.59 -29.27 -4.10
N THR A 22 4.75 -29.91 -3.98
CA THR A 22 6.01 -29.27 -3.60
C THR A 22 6.72 -28.79 -4.85
N ILE A 23 6.98 -27.49 -4.90
CA ILE A 23 7.58 -26.80 -6.04
C ILE A 23 9.09 -26.72 -5.81
N LEU A 24 9.87 -27.22 -6.77
CA LEU A 24 11.32 -27.35 -6.69
C LEU A 24 12.06 -26.62 -7.83
N GLY A 25 11.34 -25.92 -8.70
CA GLY A 25 11.87 -25.15 -9.81
C GLY A 25 10.86 -24.14 -10.32
N PRO A 26 11.25 -23.29 -11.30
CA PRO A 26 10.37 -22.27 -11.87
C PRO A 26 9.00 -22.83 -12.24
N SER A 27 7.96 -22.23 -11.70
CA SER A 27 6.59 -22.74 -11.81
C SER A 27 5.58 -21.60 -11.96
N VAL A 28 4.50 -21.91 -12.69
CA VAL A 28 3.37 -21.01 -12.89
C VAL A 28 2.08 -21.76 -12.60
N ILE A 29 1.26 -21.22 -11.69
CA ILE A 29 -0.07 -21.77 -11.38
C ILE A 29 -1.10 -20.84 -11.99
N VAL A 30 -1.82 -21.30 -12.98
CA VAL A 30 -2.85 -20.52 -13.69
C VAL A 30 -4.24 -20.96 -13.26
N SER A 31 -5.11 -19.99 -13.07
CA SER A 31 -6.49 -20.24 -12.70
C SER A 31 -7.42 -19.15 -13.24
N ASP A 32 -8.71 -19.35 -13.14
CA ASP A 32 -9.74 -18.35 -13.54
C ASP A 32 -9.64 -17.05 -12.73
N SER A 33 -9.08 -17.06 -11.52
CA SER A 33 -8.99 -15.90 -10.63
C SER A 33 -7.63 -15.22 -10.64
N GLY A 34 -6.61 -15.80 -11.29
CA GLY A 34 -5.27 -15.18 -11.31
C GLY A 34 -4.15 -16.17 -11.59
N THR A 35 -2.94 -15.67 -11.50
CA THR A 35 -1.71 -16.41 -11.79
C THR A 35 -0.73 -16.27 -10.63
N ILE A 36 -0.04 -17.36 -10.29
CA ILE A 36 1.05 -17.39 -9.31
C ILE A 36 2.34 -17.76 -10.02
N HIS A 37 3.38 -16.97 -9.81
CA HIS A 37 4.74 -17.24 -10.27
C HIS A 37 5.63 -17.49 -9.06
N THR A 38 6.33 -18.63 -9.04
CA THR A 38 7.22 -19.01 -7.94
C THR A 38 8.29 -19.97 -8.44
N SER A 39 9.40 -20.08 -7.73
CA SER A 39 10.44 -21.07 -8.02
C SER A 39 10.58 -22.13 -6.93
N ARG A 40 10.03 -21.87 -5.75
CA ARG A 40 10.09 -22.81 -4.62
C ARG A 40 8.91 -22.59 -3.67
N GLY A 41 8.44 -23.67 -3.08
CA GLY A 41 7.34 -23.60 -2.12
C GLY A 41 6.47 -24.83 -2.15
N TRP A 42 5.24 -24.68 -1.69
CA TRP A 42 4.22 -25.71 -1.79
C TRP A 42 2.84 -25.10 -2.08
N TYR A 43 1.99 -25.91 -2.69
CA TYR A 43 0.61 -25.59 -2.98
C TYR A 43 -0.30 -26.77 -2.55
N ASP A 44 -1.22 -26.50 -1.63
CA ASP A 44 -2.27 -27.43 -1.23
C ASP A 44 -3.48 -27.27 -2.16
N THR A 45 -3.75 -28.30 -2.95
CA THR A 45 -4.81 -28.27 -3.97
C THR A 45 -6.21 -28.50 -3.38
N VAL A 46 -6.33 -28.89 -2.12
CA VAL A 46 -7.60 -29.09 -1.41
C VAL A 46 -8.03 -27.82 -0.70
N ASN A 47 -7.10 -27.23 0.07
CA ASN A 47 -7.35 -26.06 0.89
C ASN A 47 -7.09 -24.74 0.15
N ASN A 48 -6.60 -24.80 -1.09
CA ASN A 48 -6.24 -23.64 -1.90
C ASN A 48 -5.27 -22.67 -1.19
N THR A 49 -4.36 -23.22 -0.39
CA THR A 49 -3.32 -22.46 0.31
C THR A 49 -1.96 -22.74 -0.27
N SER A 50 -1.06 -21.78 -0.18
CA SER A 50 0.32 -21.92 -0.64
C SER A 50 1.29 -21.17 0.26
N LEU A 51 2.50 -21.67 0.33
CA LEU A 51 3.68 -20.94 0.77
C LEU A 51 4.62 -20.86 -0.42
N LEU A 52 4.89 -19.66 -0.87
CA LEU A 52 5.70 -19.32 -2.03
C LEU A 52 6.98 -18.67 -1.55
N LEU A 53 8.11 -19.08 -2.10
CA LEU A 53 9.44 -18.64 -1.67
C LEU A 53 10.24 -18.12 -2.88
N ASP A 54 11.36 -17.43 -2.60
CA ASP A 54 12.32 -16.97 -3.61
C ASP A 54 11.72 -15.91 -4.55
N GLN A 55 11.22 -14.82 -3.97
CA GLN A 55 10.69 -13.67 -4.70
C GLN A 55 9.53 -14.03 -5.64
N SER A 56 8.48 -14.48 -5.02
CA SER A 56 7.26 -14.91 -5.72
C SER A 56 6.30 -13.77 -6.01
N GLN A 57 5.39 -14.03 -6.95
CA GLN A 57 4.38 -13.06 -7.38
C GLN A 57 3.00 -13.75 -7.46
N VAL A 58 1.99 -13.08 -6.94
CA VAL A 58 0.57 -13.48 -7.04
C VAL A 58 -0.18 -12.37 -7.77
N GLU A 59 -0.77 -12.71 -8.90
CA GLU A 59 -1.63 -11.81 -9.69
C GLU A 59 -3.09 -12.19 -9.48
N SER A 60 -3.95 -11.24 -9.09
CA SER A 60 -5.40 -11.42 -8.97
C SER A 60 -6.10 -10.17 -9.45
N GLY A 61 -6.82 -10.29 -10.57
CA GLY A 61 -7.43 -9.14 -11.25
C GLY A 61 -6.38 -8.07 -11.59
N GLU A 62 -6.63 -6.86 -11.11
CA GLU A 62 -5.74 -5.70 -11.32
C GLU A 62 -4.68 -5.55 -10.21
N LYS A 63 -4.54 -6.55 -9.33
CA LYS A 63 -3.60 -6.51 -8.21
C LYS A 63 -2.48 -7.50 -8.36
N ILE A 64 -1.28 -7.08 -7.96
CA ILE A 64 -0.06 -7.87 -7.98
C ILE A 64 0.56 -7.79 -6.59
N LEU A 65 0.72 -8.95 -5.94
CA LEU A 65 1.40 -9.09 -4.66
C LEU A 65 2.76 -9.76 -4.88
N ILE A 66 3.82 -9.14 -4.43
CA ILE A 66 5.21 -9.60 -4.58
C ILE A 66 5.86 -9.66 -3.21
N GLY A 67 6.74 -10.65 -2.99
CA GLY A 67 7.56 -10.74 -1.80
C GLY A 67 8.51 -11.94 -1.81
N ASP A 68 9.46 -11.94 -0.89
CA ASP A 68 10.46 -13.02 -0.77
C ASP A 68 9.83 -14.31 -0.26
N SER A 69 8.84 -14.19 0.65
CA SER A 69 8.02 -15.30 1.12
C SER A 69 6.56 -14.84 1.22
N ILE A 70 5.66 -15.55 0.55
CA ILE A 70 4.23 -15.26 0.53
C ILE A 70 3.46 -16.49 1.00
N PHE A 71 2.73 -16.36 2.11
CA PHE A 71 1.63 -17.26 2.41
C PHE A 71 0.36 -16.71 1.74
N TYR A 72 -0.27 -17.49 0.89
CA TYR A 72 -1.44 -17.08 0.15
C TYR A 72 -2.59 -18.06 0.29
N ASN A 73 -3.77 -17.56 0.63
CA ASN A 73 -5.02 -18.31 0.63
C ASN A 73 -5.92 -17.79 -0.50
N ARG A 74 -6.08 -18.59 -1.50
CA ARG A 74 -6.79 -18.22 -2.73
C ARG A 74 -8.30 -18.09 -2.54
N ASP A 75 -8.91 -18.84 -1.62
CA ASP A 75 -10.37 -18.79 -1.42
C ASP A 75 -10.82 -17.49 -0.76
N THR A 76 -9.94 -16.89 0.03
CA THR A 76 -10.18 -15.62 0.71
C THR A 76 -9.48 -14.43 0.05
N GLY A 77 -8.57 -14.67 -0.90
CA GLY A 77 -7.70 -13.63 -1.46
C GLY A 77 -6.77 -13.02 -0.41
N MET A 78 -6.41 -13.80 0.62
CA MET A 78 -5.55 -13.34 1.71
C MET A 78 -4.10 -13.67 1.39
N GLY A 79 -3.24 -12.65 1.46
CA GLY A 79 -1.78 -12.77 1.33
C GLY A 79 -1.07 -12.19 2.55
N GLU A 80 -0.11 -12.92 3.09
CA GLU A 80 0.80 -12.48 4.13
C GLU A 80 2.22 -12.59 3.58
N VAL A 81 2.99 -11.51 3.65
CA VAL A 81 4.25 -11.35 2.93
C VAL A 81 5.37 -10.99 3.89
N TYR A 82 6.48 -11.69 3.77
CA TYR A 82 7.71 -11.47 4.52
C TYR A 82 8.86 -11.22 3.54
N GLY A 83 9.55 -10.11 3.73
CA GLY A 83 10.65 -9.62 2.90
C GLY A 83 10.19 -8.98 1.59
N ASN A 84 10.59 -7.73 1.36
CA ASN A 84 10.38 -6.99 0.11
C ASN A 84 8.93 -6.98 -0.39
N MET A 85 7.97 -6.84 0.54
CA MET A 85 6.55 -6.79 0.21
C MET A 85 6.25 -5.64 -0.73
N SER A 86 5.53 -5.93 -1.82
CA SER A 86 4.96 -4.93 -2.73
C SER A 86 3.57 -5.36 -3.17
N LEU A 87 2.57 -4.53 -2.88
CA LEU A 87 1.20 -4.66 -3.39
C LEU A 87 0.95 -3.56 -4.40
N ILE A 88 0.76 -3.92 -5.66
CA ILE A 88 0.52 -3.00 -6.77
C ILE A 88 -0.95 -3.13 -7.18
N ASP A 89 -1.67 -2.02 -7.22
CA ASP A 89 -3.01 -1.91 -7.79
C ASP A 89 -2.91 -1.10 -9.09
N THR A 90 -2.98 -1.79 -10.21
CA THR A 90 -2.80 -1.20 -11.54
C THR A 90 -4.01 -0.37 -11.98
N ALA A 91 -5.21 -0.72 -11.51
CA ALA A 91 -6.43 0.03 -11.81
C ALA A 91 -6.46 1.38 -11.08
N GLN A 92 -5.92 1.43 -9.89
CA GLN A 92 -5.93 2.63 -9.05
C GLN A 92 -4.60 3.39 -9.04
N HIS A 93 -3.60 2.90 -9.76
CA HIS A 93 -2.28 3.49 -9.86
C HIS A 93 -1.63 3.75 -8.49
N VAL A 94 -1.68 2.75 -7.62
CA VAL A 94 -1.05 2.82 -6.29
C VAL A 94 -0.14 1.62 -6.04
N THR A 95 0.87 1.84 -5.21
CA THR A 95 1.76 0.78 -4.73
C THR A 95 1.97 0.95 -3.23
N LEU A 96 1.79 -0.14 -2.47
CA LEU A 96 2.11 -0.23 -1.05
C LEU A 96 3.29 -1.18 -0.86
N GLN A 97 4.33 -0.76 -0.16
CA GLN A 97 5.57 -1.51 0.06
C GLN A 97 5.96 -1.54 1.53
N GLY A 98 6.71 -2.57 1.94
CA GLY A 98 7.30 -2.71 3.27
C GLY A 98 8.13 -3.99 3.36
N GLU A 99 8.77 -4.22 4.50
CA GLU A 99 9.46 -5.50 4.75
C GLU A 99 8.49 -6.61 5.14
N TYR A 100 7.41 -6.25 5.81
CA TYR A 100 6.32 -7.16 6.14
C TYR A 100 4.99 -6.52 5.78
N GLY A 101 4.04 -7.33 5.30
CA GLY A 101 2.71 -6.85 5.02
C GLY A 101 1.66 -7.94 4.87
N TYR A 102 0.44 -7.47 4.81
CA TYR A 102 -0.76 -8.29 4.72
C TYR A 102 -1.76 -7.64 3.76
N TYR A 103 -2.42 -8.47 2.98
CA TYR A 103 -3.50 -8.05 2.09
C TYR A 103 -4.66 -9.04 2.16
N ASN A 104 -5.88 -8.54 2.16
CA ASN A 104 -7.09 -9.34 2.06
C ASN A 104 -8.04 -8.74 1.03
N GLU A 105 -8.24 -9.44 -0.07
CA GLU A 105 -9.04 -8.98 -1.20
C GLU A 105 -10.53 -8.82 -0.85
N GLN A 106 -11.08 -9.71 0.00
CA GLN A 106 -12.50 -9.67 0.36
C GLN A 106 -12.86 -8.47 1.23
N THR A 107 -11.93 -8.06 2.09
CA THR A 107 -12.15 -6.92 3.00
C THR A 107 -11.61 -5.61 2.45
N GLY A 108 -10.82 -5.65 1.38
CA GLY A 108 -10.10 -4.49 0.85
C GLY A 108 -9.05 -3.92 1.82
N TYR A 109 -8.67 -4.69 2.86
CA TYR A 109 -7.69 -4.27 3.85
C TYR A 109 -6.28 -4.65 3.43
N ALA A 110 -5.37 -3.71 3.56
CA ALA A 110 -3.94 -3.93 3.39
C ALA A 110 -3.16 -3.18 4.46
N PHE A 111 -2.05 -3.74 4.89
CA PHE A 111 -1.05 -2.98 5.64
C PHE A 111 0.37 -3.39 5.25
N ALA A 112 1.30 -2.47 5.47
CA ALA A 112 2.73 -2.73 5.36
C ALA A 112 3.44 -2.05 6.54
N THR A 113 4.54 -2.65 7.00
CA THR A 113 5.33 -2.14 8.12
C THR A 113 6.83 -2.31 7.84
N ASP A 114 7.65 -1.82 8.75
CA ASP A 114 9.10 -1.76 8.64
C ASP A 114 9.56 -0.92 7.43
N SER A 115 9.51 0.40 7.60
CA SER A 115 9.81 1.40 6.56
C SER A 115 8.81 1.38 5.40
N ALA A 116 7.52 1.34 5.74
CA ALA A 116 6.45 1.28 4.76
C ALA A 116 6.42 2.51 3.85
N ARG A 117 6.09 2.27 2.57
CA ARG A 117 5.98 3.31 1.53
C ARG A 117 4.67 3.13 0.77
N PHE A 118 4.04 4.23 0.48
CA PHE A 118 2.89 4.28 -0.41
C PHE A 118 3.19 5.27 -1.53
N LEU A 119 2.93 4.85 -2.76
CA LEU A 119 3.09 5.65 -3.96
C LEU A 119 1.73 5.74 -4.66
N GLU A 120 1.35 6.94 -5.06
CA GLU A 120 0.15 7.18 -5.86
C GLU A 120 0.55 8.02 -7.07
N TYR A 121 0.26 7.53 -8.28
CA TYR A 121 0.75 8.09 -9.56
C TYR A 121 -0.38 8.27 -10.59
N SER A 122 -1.62 8.41 -10.12
CA SER A 122 -2.78 8.56 -11.00
C SER A 122 -2.89 9.94 -11.69
N GLN A 123 -2.20 10.96 -11.18
CA GLN A 123 -2.46 12.36 -11.52
C GLN A 123 -1.32 13.12 -12.19
N GLY A 124 -0.39 12.41 -12.83
CA GLY A 124 0.72 13.03 -13.56
C GLY A 124 1.90 13.45 -12.68
N ASP A 125 1.71 13.57 -11.37
CA ASP A 125 2.76 13.74 -10.37
C ASP A 125 2.61 12.67 -9.29
N THR A 126 3.70 12.15 -8.77
CA THR A 126 3.68 11.06 -7.81
C THR A 126 3.64 11.60 -6.39
N LEU A 127 2.64 11.16 -5.62
CA LEU A 127 2.65 11.28 -4.17
C LEU A 127 3.49 10.14 -3.57
N PHE A 128 4.51 10.52 -2.82
CA PHE A 128 5.32 9.60 -2.01
C PHE A 128 4.93 9.79 -0.54
N LEU A 129 4.52 8.70 0.11
CA LEU A 129 4.24 8.67 1.54
C LEU A 129 5.11 7.60 2.19
N HIS A 130 5.77 7.94 3.27
CA HIS A 130 6.59 7.05 4.06
C HIS A 130 6.20 7.13 5.55
N ALA A 131 6.17 5.99 6.21
CA ALA A 131 5.96 5.86 7.64
C ALA A 131 6.58 4.55 8.14
N ASP A 132 6.62 4.32 9.44
CA ASP A 132 6.93 2.99 9.98
C ASP A 132 5.86 1.97 9.52
N THR A 133 4.58 2.31 9.73
CA THR A 133 3.45 1.45 9.37
C THR A 133 2.40 2.23 8.56
N LEU A 134 1.95 1.63 7.48
CA LEU A 134 0.87 2.12 6.63
C LEU A 134 -0.28 1.11 6.61
N GLN A 135 -1.50 1.61 6.74
CA GLN A 135 -2.73 0.83 6.61
C GLN A 135 -3.61 1.45 5.53
N MET A 136 -4.23 0.60 4.74
CA MET A 136 -5.18 1.01 3.72
C MET A 136 -6.42 0.13 3.79
N VAL A 137 -7.58 0.74 3.71
CA VAL A 137 -8.87 0.04 3.59
C VAL A 137 -9.61 0.60 2.38
N THR A 138 -10.02 -0.27 1.47
CA THR A 138 -10.93 0.10 0.39
C THR A 138 -12.35 -0.23 0.82
N VAL A 139 -13.20 0.78 0.95
CA VAL A 139 -14.57 0.63 1.40
C VAL A 139 -15.52 0.62 0.21
N ASP A 140 -16.30 -0.46 0.09
CA ASP A 140 -17.30 -0.71 -0.96
C ASP A 140 -16.77 -0.50 -2.40
N SER A 141 -15.47 -0.68 -2.61
CA SER A 141 -14.77 -0.38 -3.86
C SER A 141 -14.93 1.08 -4.37
N VAL A 142 -15.34 1.99 -3.49
CA VAL A 142 -15.68 3.38 -3.82
C VAL A 142 -14.62 4.36 -3.33
N TYR A 143 -14.21 4.23 -2.08
CA TYR A 143 -13.24 5.13 -1.47
C TYR A 143 -12.23 4.39 -0.60
N ARG A 144 -11.15 5.05 -0.27
CA ARG A 144 -10.07 4.52 0.56
C ARG A 144 -9.86 5.36 1.80
N GLU A 145 -9.55 4.67 2.90
CA GLU A 145 -8.93 5.27 4.08
C GLU A 145 -7.48 4.82 4.14
N ILE A 146 -6.57 5.78 4.25
CA ILE A 146 -5.14 5.55 4.43
C ILE A 146 -4.76 6.09 5.79
N LYS A 147 -4.09 5.28 6.59
CA LYS A 147 -3.55 5.67 7.89
C LYS A 147 -2.06 5.38 7.91
N ALA A 148 -1.30 6.34 8.39
CA ALA A 148 0.15 6.26 8.52
C ALA A 148 0.53 6.53 9.97
N TYR A 149 1.45 5.73 10.50
CA TYR A 149 1.85 5.78 11.88
C TYR A 149 3.36 5.81 12.00
N TYR A 150 3.85 6.68 12.88
CA TYR A 150 5.22 6.89 13.31
C TYR A 150 6.17 7.37 12.20
N GLY A 151 6.62 8.61 12.39
CA GLY A 151 7.60 9.24 11.52
C GLY A 151 7.12 9.45 10.09
N VAL A 152 5.87 9.87 9.97
CA VAL A 152 5.21 10.11 8.67
C VAL A 152 5.89 11.24 7.93
N ARG A 153 6.19 10.99 6.65
CA ARG A 153 6.72 11.98 5.70
C ARG A 153 6.04 11.77 4.36
N PHE A 154 5.56 12.84 3.77
CA PHE A 154 5.04 12.76 2.40
C PHE A 154 5.61 13.89 1.54
N TYR A 155 5.67 13.60 0.26
CA TYR A 155 6.14 14.52 -0.76
C TYR A 155 5.28 14.40 -2.01
N ARG A 156 4.82 15.52 -2.49
CA ARG A 156 4.33 15.79 -3.84
C ARG A 156 4.88 17.16 -4.25
N ILE A 157 4.97 17.46 -5.54
CA ILE A 157 5.66 18.67 -6.02
C ILE A 157 5.08 19.97 -5.44
N ASP A 158 3.78 20.00 -5.17
CA ASP A 158 3.05 21.16 -4.66
C ASP A 158 2.91 21.17 -3.13
N MET A 159 3.17 20.04 -2.45
CA MET A 159 3.07 19.96 -1.00
C MET A 159 4.00 18.92 -0.41
N GLN A 160 4.50 19.19 0.79
CA GLN A 160 5.34 18.29 1.56
C GLN A 160 4.92 18.39 3.02
N GLY A 161 5.07 17.30 3.77
CA GLY A 161 4.73 17.33 5.18
C GLY A 161 5.42 16.26 5.99
N VAL A 162 5.53 16.55 7.29
CA VAL A 162 5.98 15.61 8.31
C VAL A 162 5.04 15.67 9.50
N CYS A 163 4.82 14.53 10.16
CA CYS A 163 4.04 14.43 11.40
C CYS A 163 4.32 13.07 12.06
N ASP A 164 3.78 12.84 13.25
CA ASP A 164 3.86 11.51 13.85
C ASP A 164 2.89 10.54 13.19
N SER A 165 1.66 10.95 12.99
CA SER A 165 0.63 10.13 12.36
C SER A 165 -0.27 10.92 11.41
N MET A 166 -0.87 10.23 10.45
CA MET A 166 -1.68 10.82 9.41
C MET A 166 -2.88 9.94 9.08
N GLN A 167 -3.99 10.57 8.72
CA GLN A 167 -5.16 9.90 8.16
C GLN A 167 -5.64 10.64 6.92
N PHE A 168 -5.88 9.91 5.85
CA PHE A 168 -6.47 10.44 4.63
C PHE A 168 -7.71 9.63 4.25
N ASN A 169 -8.80 10.32 3.98
CA ASN A 169 -10.04 9.73 3.48
C ASN A 169 -10.34 10.29 2.10
N THR A 170 -10.34 9.43 1.07
CA THR A 170 -10.55 9.86 -0.31
C THR A 170 -12.01 10.24 -0.61
N ARG A 171 -12.98 9.86 0.24
CA ARG A 171 -14.39 10.24 0.07
C ARG A 171 -14.61 11.72 0.39
N ASP A 172 -14.04 12.14 1.51
CA ASP A 172 -14.22 13.51 2.01
C ASP A 172 -13.10 14.43 1.52
N SER A 173 -12.08 13.87 0.88
CA SER A 173 -10.86 14.54 0.39
C SER A 173 -10.17 15.36 1.48
N VAL A 174 -10.15 14.83 2.72
CA VAL A 174 -9.52 15.47 3.87
C VAL A 174 -8.36 14.64 4.37
N LEU A 175 -7.19 15.29 4.48
CA LEU A 175 -5.99 14.73 5.08
C LEU A 175 -5.76 15.39 6.44
N TYR A 176 -5.69 14.57 7.49
CA TYR A 176 -5.35 14.99 8.84
C TYR A 176 -3.92 14.60 9.17
N MET A 177 -3.17 15.57 9.69
CA MET A 177 -1.82 15.38 10.22
C MET A 177 -1.85 15.64 11.72
N TYR A 178 -1.34 14.71 12.52
CA TYR A 178 -1.41 14.75 13.98
C TYR A 178 -0.02 14.81 14.59
N THR A 179 0.06 15.43 15.76
CA THR A 179 1.24 15.50 16.62
C THR A 179 2.42 16.20 15.95
N GLU A 180 2.52 17.49 16.24
CA GLU A 180 3.57 18.39 15.76
C GLU A 180 3.73 18.38 14.21
N PRO A 181 2.63 18.46 13.44
CA PRO A 181 2.71 18.48 12.00
C PRO A 181 3.41 19.73 11.49
N VAL A 182 4.21 19.55 10.45
CA VAL A 182 4.72 20.66 9.63
C VAL A 182 4.30 20.39 8.18
N LEU A 183 3.63 21.36 7.59
CA LEU A 183 3.22 21.34 6.19
C LEU A 183 3.93 22.45 5.42
N TRP A 184 4.52 22.10 4.30
CA TRP A 184 5.06 23.06 3.32
C TRP A 184 4.23 22.99 2.04
N ASN A 185 3.81 24.15 1.59
CA ASN A 185 3.13 24.32 0.31
C ASN A 185 3.69 25.58 -0.37
N GLU A 186 4.41 25.39 -1.48
CA GLU A 186 5.09 26.46 -2.21
C GLU A 186 5.88 27.41 -1.29
N GLN A 187 5.27 28.58 -0.98
CA GLN A 187 5.88 29.64 -0.16
C GLN A 187 5.46 29.59 1.31
N TYR A 188 4.55 28.68 1.69
CA TYR A 188 4.00 28.64 3.02
C TYR A 188 4.56 27.45 3.82
N GLN A 189 4.82 27.71 5.09
CA GLN A 189 5.04 26.68 6.10
C GLN A 189 3.99 26.86 7.19
N LEU A 190 3.28 25.78 7.49
CA LEU A 190 2.27 25.73 8.55
C LEU A 190 2.74 24.77 9.63
N TYR A 191 2.48 25.13 10.88
CA TYR A 191 2.77 24.32 12.06
C TYR A 191 1.60 24.44 13.06
N GLY A 192 1.35 23.41 13.83
CA GLY A 192 0.34 23.39 14.89
C GLY A 192 0.32 22.04 15.60
N ASP A 193 -0.73 21.81 16.38
CA ASP A 193 -0.96 20.51 17.03
C ASP A 193 -1.60 19.50 16.06
N THR A 194 -2.52 19.99 15.23
CA THR A 194 -3.16 19.22 14.17
C THR A 194 -3.35 20.11 12.95
N ILE A 195 -3.11 19.57 11.74
CA ILE A 195 -3.42 20.22 10.48
C ILE A 195 -4.41 19.37 9.71
N ALA A 196 -5.55 19.95 9.33
CA ALA A 196 -6.51 19.37 8.41
C ALA A 196 -6.39 20.04 7.04
N ILE A 197 -6.08 19.27 6.00
CA ILE A 197 -5.92 19.74 4.63
C ILE A 197 -7.15 19.30 3.83
N TYR A 198 -7.89 20.25 3.30
CA TYR A 198 -9.06 20.02 2.45
C TYR A 198 -8.63 20.15 1.00
N MET A 199 -8.89 19.11 0.22
CA MET A 199 -8.49 19.04 -1.18
C MET A 199 -9.70 19.05 -2.09
N ASN A 200 -9.54 19.67 -3.25
CA ASN A 200 -10.48 19.61 -4.35
C ASN A 200 -9.77 19.02 -5.56
N ASP A 201 -10.28 17.90 -6.06
CA ASP A 201 -9.64 17.05 -7.07
C ASP A 201 -8.21 16.65 -6.70
N SER A 202 -7.24 17.48 -6.90
CA SER A 202 -5.83 17.16 -6.58
C SER A 202 -5.09 18.32 -5.95
N THR A 203 -5.78 19.45 -5.75
CA THR A 203 -5.15 20.66 -5.23
C THR A 203 -5.63 20.96 -3.82
N ILE A 204 -4.78 21.64 -3.04
CA ILE A 204 -5.17 22.11 -1.72
C ILE A 204 -6.16 23.27 -1.92
N GLU A 205 -7.37 23.12 -1.38
CA GLU A 205 -8.35 24.19 -1.34
C GLU A 205 -8.07 25.12 -0.16
N TYR A 206 -7.92 24.54 1.05
CA TYR A 206 -7.49 25.26 2.24
C TYR A 206 -6.91 24.29 3.28
N ALA A 207 -6.15 24.82 4.23
CA ALA A 207 -5.67 24.11 5.39
C ALA A 207 -6.21 24.76 6.67
N HIS A 208 -6.65 23.95 7.61
CA HIS A 208 -7.08 24.37 8.93
C HIS A 208 -6.08 23.89 9.97
N VAL A 209 -5.40 24.82 10.61
CA VAL A 209 -4.44 24.53 11.69
C VAL A 209 -5.16 24.65 13.02
N ILE A 210 -5.13 23.61 13.81
CA ILE A 210 -5.85 23.46 15.07
C ILE A 210 -4.84 23.50 16.21
N GLN A 211 -5.01 24.41 17.13
CA GLN A 211 -4.16 24.69 18.29
C GLN A 211 -2.71 25.02 17.95
N PHE A 212 -2.17 26.02 18.66
CA PHE A 212 -0.80 26.51 18.50
C PHE A 212 -0.43 26.85 17.04
N ALA A 213 -1.41 27.39 16.29
CA ALA A 213 -1.25 27.68 14.90
C ALA A 213 -0.14 28.70 14.65
N PHE A 214 0.78 28.36 13.76
CA PHE A 214 1.82 29.23 13.28
C PHE A 214 1.94 29.09 11.76
N ALA A 215 2.04 30.21 11.06
CA ALA A 215 2.30 30.25 9.64
C ALA A 215 3.47 31.15 9.32
N ALA A 216 4.35 30.71 8.45
CA ALA A 216 5.40 31.53 7.85
C ALA A 216 5.20 31.57 6.34
N GLN A 217 5.34 32.74 5.75
CA GLN A 217 5.31 32.95 4.31
C GLN A 217 6.66 33.47 3.83
N HIS A 218 7.25 32.81 2.87
CA HIS A 218 8.41 33.30 2.16
C HIS A 218 7.98 34.38 1.16
N VAL A 219 8.43 35.62 1.33
CA VAL A 219 8.06 36.74 0.48
C VAL A 219 9.10 36.97 -0.62
N ASP A 220 10.38 37.00 -0.24
CA ASP A 220 11.52 37.08 -1.14
C ASP A 220 12.78 36.45 -0.49
N SER A 221 13.91 36.50 -1.16
CA SER A 221 15.18 35.91 -0.69
C SER A 221 15.65 36.38 0.69
N SER A 222 15.03 37.43 1.26
CA SER A 222 15.47 38.07 2.51
C SER A 222 14.38 38.22 3.56
N TYR A 223 13.10 38.03 3.20
CA TYR A 223 11.97 38.33 4.07
C TYR A 223 10.97 37.20 4.21
N TYR A 224 10.55 36.98 5.46
CA TYR A 224 9.47 36.07 5.84
C TYR A 224 8.40 36.84 6.61
N ASN A 225 7.13 36.65 6.26
CA ASN A 225 6.01 37.08 7.10
C ASN A 225 5.70 35.93 8.08
N GLN A 226 5.42 36.28 9.33
CA GLN A 226 4.94 35.36 10.36
C GLN A 226 3.54 35.78 10.78
N LEU A 227 2.65 34.82 10.87
CA LEU A 227 1.24 34.97 11.23
C LEU A 227 0.90 34.08 12.42
#